data_ecdf1e1cf8ff81a358265c3bce739cb2
#
_entry.id   ecdf1e1cf8ff81a358265c3bce739cb2
#
_cell.length_a   1.000
_cell.length_b   1.000
_cell.length_c   1.000
_cell.angle_alpha   90.00
_cell.angle_beta   90.00
_cell.angle_gamma   90.00
#
_symmetry.space_group_name_H-M   'P 1'
#
loop_
_entity.id
_entity.type
_entity.pdbx_description
1 polymer ?
#
loop_
_entity_poly.entity_id
_entity_poly.type
_entity_poly.pdbx_seq_one_letter_code
_entity_poly.pdbx_strand_id
1 'polypeptide(L)'
;MPGNKGIVKRWRDAAPIFAKTGMADELDRLIQPQVTLKSGGYLIINQTEALVAIDVNSGKSTKEHSIEETALATNLEAAEEVARQLRLRDLAGLIVIDFIDMDENRNNRAVEKKLKECLKTDRARIQVGRISHFGLMEMSRQRMRASVLESTMSVCPTCNGTGYVRSPQAVALHLLRSLEEQLTRNSKFDL
;
A
#
# COMPACT_ATOMS: atom_id res chain seq x y z
N MET A 1 -1.38 -36.95 -8.17
CA MET A 1 -1.79 -37.13 -6.77
C MET A 1 -2.83 -38.23 -6.71
N PRO A 2 -2.49 -39.44 -6.28
CA PRO A 2 -3.46 -40.54 -6.14
C PRO A 2 -4.30 -40.26 -4.90
N GLY A 3 -5.59 -40.12 -5.04
CA GLY A 3 -6.55 -39.86 -3.96
C GLY A 3 -7.49 -38.66 -4.14
N ASN A 4 -7.17 -37.68 -5.02
CA ASN A 4 -7.91 -36.44 -5.15
C ASN A 4 -8.70 -36.30 -6.47
N LYS A 5 -9.15 -37.38 -7.05
CA LYS A 5 -9.87 -37.43 -8.35
C LYS A 5 -11.17 -36.58 -8.39
N GLY A 6 -11.76 -36.23 -7.23
CA GLY A 6 -12.99 -35.43 -7.15
C GLY A 6 -12.77 -33.92 -6.96
N ILE A 7 -11.54 -33.48 -6.63
CA ILE A 7 -11.23 -32.09 -6.32
C ILE A 7 -10.94 -31.27 -7.58
N VAL A 8 -10.33 -31.91 -8.60
CA VAL A 8 -10.01 -31.24 -9.87
C VAL A 8 -11.19 -31.44 -10.83
N LYS A 9 -11.86 -30.35 -11.20
CA LYS A 9 -12.97 -30.35 -12.14
C LYS A 9 -12.59 -29.56 -13.39
N ARG A 10 -12.93 -30.10 -14.57
CA ARG A 10 -12.74 -29.37 -15.84
C ARG A 10 -13.70 -28.18 -15.88
N TRP A 11 -13.19 -27.00 -16.18
CA TRP A 11 -14.00 -25.82 -16.49
C TRP A 11 -14.75 -26.03 -17.81
N ARG A 12 -16.07 -25.87 -17.81
CA ARG A 12 -16.93 -26.10 -19.00
C ARG A 12 -17.74 -24.88 -19.43
N ASP A 13 -17.56 -23.75 -18.72
CA ASP A 13 -18.25 -22.52 -19.05
C ASP A 13 -17.58 -21.84 -20.25
N ALA A 14 -18.37 -21.10 -21.07
CA ALA A 14 -17.86 -20.31 -22.17
C ALA A 14 -17.04 -19.09 -21.69
N ALA A 15 -17.39 -18.54 -20.51
CA ALA A 15 -16.66 -17.43 -19.92
C ALA A 15 -15.33 -17.90 -19.28
N PRO A 16 -14.23 -17.11 -19.40
CA PRO A 16 -12.98 -17.41 -18.72
C PRO A 16 -13.19 -17.54 -17.21
N ILE A 17 -12.49 -18.49 -16.57
CA ILE A 17 -12.66 -18.79 -15.14
C ILE A 17 -12.42 -17.58 -14.25
N PHE A 18 -11.41 -16.77 -14.53
CA PHE A 18 -11.07 -15.59 -13.72
C PHE A 18 -12.11 -14.47 -13.85
N ALA A 19 -12.68 -14.28 -15.04
CA ALA A 19 -13.75 -13.30 -15.25
C ALA A 19 -15.02 -13.70 -14.49
N LYS A 20 -15.44 -14.98 -14.60
CA LYS A 20 -16.64 -15.47 -13.92
C LYS A 20 -16.52 -15.52 -12.40
N THR A 21 -15.33 -15.72 -11.87
CA THR A 21 -15.09 -15.77 -10.41
C THR A 21 -14.74 -14.42 -9.80
N GLY A 22 -14.67 -13.33 -10.60
CA GLY A 22 -14.25 -12.01 -10.13
C GLY A 22 -12.75 -11.91 -9.80
N MET A 23 -11.96 -12.92 -10.13
CA MET A 23 -10.52 -12.94 -9.84
C MET A 23 -9.74 -11.91 -10.64
N ALA A 24 -10.20 -11.58 -11.85
CA ALA A 24 -9.57 -10.55 -12.67
C ALA A 24 -9.62 -9.18 -11.97
N ASP A 25 -10.79 -8.79 -11.46
CA ASP A 25 -10.97 -7.53 -10.72
C ASP A 25 -10.15 -7.49 -9.43
N GLU A 26 -10.04 -8.62 -8.71
CA GLU A 26 -9.19 -8.71 -7.52
C GLU A 26 -7.70 -8.55 -7.84
N LEU A 27 -7.22 -9.10 -8.97
CA LEU A 27 -5.84 -8.91 -9.41
C LEU A 27 -5.56 -7.44 -9.75
N ASP A 28 -6.50 -6.75 -10.42
CA ASP A 28 -6.38 -5.34 -10.73
C ASP A 28 -6.37 -4.45 -9.46
N ARG A 29 -7.05 -4.86 -8.40
CA ARG A 29 -7.01 -4.17 -7.10
C ARG A 29 -5.66 -4.30 -6.39
N LEU A 30 -4.88 -5.35 -6.67
CA LEU A 30 -3.57 -5.53 -6.02
C LEU A 30 -2.52 -4.48 -6.44
N ILE A 31 -2.71 -3.82 -7.58
CA ILE A 31 -1.83 -2.74 -8.03
C ILE A 31 -2.28 -1.35 -7.57
N GLN A 32 -3.50 -1.23 -7.03
CA GLN A 32 -4.01 0.04 -6.51
C GLN A 32 -3.48 0.30 -5.10
N PRO A 33 -3.07 1.55 -4.77
CA PRO A 33 -2.56 1.86 -3.44
C PRO A 33 -3.64 1.80 -2.36
N GLN A 34 -4.90 2.07 -2.69
CA GLN A 34 -6.00 2.12 -1.73
C GLN A 34 -6.70 0.77 -1.59
N VAL A 35 -6.94 0.39 -0.33
CA VAL A 35 -7.70 -0.81 0.06
C VAL A 35 -8.82 -0.41 1.00
N THR A 36 -10.06 -0.66 0.61
CA THR A 36 -11.24 -0.33 1.44
C THR A 36 -11.49 -1.41 2.48
N LEU A 37 -11.74 -0.99 3.72
CA LEU A 37 -12.14 -1.85 4.82
C LEU A 37 -13.66 -2.03 4.86
N LYS A 38 -14.14 -3.09 5.52
CA LYS A 38 -15.58 -3.41 5.62
C LYS A 38 -16.35 -2.35 6.41
N SER A 39 -15.70 -1.73 7.39
CA SER A 39 -16.25 -0.63 8.20
C SER A 39 -16.46 0.66 7.41
N GLY A 40 -15.87 0.79 6.21
CA GLY A 40 -15.85 2.01 5.42
C GLY A 40 -14.58 2.85 5.59
N GLY A 41 -13.66 2.44 6.46
CA GLY A 41 -12.29 2.92 6.51
C GLY A 41 -11.48 2.44 5.29
N TYR A 42 -10.23 2.83 5.19
CA TYR A 42 -9.35 2.39 4.12
C TYR A 42 -7.88 2.47 4.51
N LEU A 43 -7.08 1.66 3.83
CA LEU A 43 -5.62 1.70 3.90
C LEU A 43 -5.07 2.36 2.64
N ILE A 44 -3.98 3.11 2.79
CA ILE A 44 -3.14 3.56 1.67
C ILE A 44 -1.79 2.85 1.79
N ILE A 45 -1.43 2.07 0.78
CA ILE A 45 -0.19 1.29 0.75
C ILE A 45 0.73 1.88 -0.30
N ASN A 46 1.84 2.45 0.11
CA ASN A 46 2.86 3.03 -0.75
C ASN A 46 4.17 2.27 -0.59
N GLN A 47 4.66 1.70 -1.69
CA GLN A 47 5.96 1.07 -1.76
C GLN A 47 6.96 2.08 -2.29
N THR A 48 7.97 2.42 -1.48
CA THR A 48 9.09 3.26 -1.86
C THR A 48 10.35 2.41 -2.06
N GLU A 49 11.45 3.02 -2.48
CA GLU A 49 12.74 2.32 -2.59
C GLU A 49 13.24 1.81 -1.22
N ALA A 50 12.99 2.56 -0.16
CA ALA A 50 13.53 2.27 1.18
C ALA A 50 12.60 1.42 2.05
N LEU A 51 11.29 1.63 1.96
CA LEU A 51 10.32 1.00 2.85
C LEU A 51 8.92 0.96 2.23
N VAL A 52 8.04 0.17 2.84
CA VAL A 52 6.61 0.20 2.58
C VAL A 52 5.93 1.03 3.67
N ALA A 53 5.23 2.09 3.28
CA ALA A 53 4.40 2.89 4.17
C ALA A 53 2.93 2.48 4.02
N ILE A 54 2.26 2.28 5.15
CA ILE A 54 0.83 1.94 5.21
C ILE A 54 0.15 2.95 6.14
N ASP A 55 -0.79 3.71 5.60
CA ASP A 55 -1.57 4.72 6.32
C ASP A 55 -3.00 4.19 6.54
N VAL A 56 -3.52 4.30 7.77
CA VAL A 56 -4.85 3.80 8.17
C VAL A 56 -5.79 4.97 8.35
N ASN A 57 -6.90 4.95 7.62
CA ASN A 57 -7.91 6.00 7.65
C ASN A 57 -9.28 5.45 8.06
N SER A 58 -9.98 6.11 8.98
CA SER A 58 -11.33 5.73 9.41
C SER A 58 -12.42 6.04 8.38
N GLY A 59 -12.13 6.91 7.39
CA GLY A 59 -13.10 7.30 6.38
C GLY A 59 -14.36 7.91 6.98
N LYS A 60 -15.51 7.43 6.51
CA LYS A 60 -16.84 7.86 6.98
C LYS A 60 -17.39 7.02 8.14
N SER A 61 -16.58 6.18 8.76
CA SER A 61 -16.98 5.27 9.85
C SER A 61 -17.21 5.99 11.19
N THR A 62 -17.93 7.12 11.18
CA THR A 62 -18.22 7.93 12.37
C THR A 62 -19.48 7.49 13.15
N LYS A 63 -19.89 6.23 13.01
CA LYS A 63 -21.16 5.74 13.58
C LYS A 63 -21.05 5.23 15.02
N GLU A 64 -19.85 5.09 15.55
CA GLU A 64 -19.63 4.59 16.90
C GLU A 64 -19.73 5.71 17.95
N HIS A 65 -20.02 5.35 19.19
CA HIS A 65 -20.36 6.26 20.28
C HIS A 65 -19.20 7.10 20.79
N SER A 66 -17.94 6.73 20.47
CA SER A 66 -16.75 7.51 20.80
C SER A 66 -15.70 7.47 19.69
N ILE A 67 -14.88 8.51 19.59
CA ILE A 67 -13.76 8.60 18.65
C ILE A 67 -12.76 7.47 18.90
N GLU A 68 -12.47 7.18 20.18
CA GLU A 68 -11.53 6.14 20.60
C GLU A 68 -12.02 4.73 20.21
N GLU A 69 -13.32 4.42 20.37
CA GLU A 69 -13.89 3.13 19.96
C GLU A 69 -13.86 2.95 18.44
N THR A 70 -14.14 4.02 17.70
CA THR A 70 -14.04 4.01 16.23
C THR A 70 -12.60 3.77 15.79
N ALA A 71 -11.62 4.44 16.41
CA ALA A 71 -10.20 4.26 16.13
C ALA A 71 -9.76 2.82 16.40
N LEU A 72 -10.12 2.27 17.57
CA LEU A 72 -9.80 0.89 17.92
C LEU A 72 -10.41 -0.12 16.94
N ALA A 73 -11.69 0.01 16.62
CA ALA A 73 -12.38 -0.89 15.69
C ALA A 73 -11.75 -0.85 14.31
N THR A 74 -11.46 0.36 13.79
CA THR A 74 -10.79 0.54 12.50
C THR A 74 -9.37 -0.03 12.51
N ASN A 75 -8.59 0.22 13.55
CA ASN A 75 -7.23 -0.29 13.67
C ASN A 75 -7.17 -1.82 13.79
N LEU A 76 -8.11 -2.45 14.48
CA LEU A 76 -8.21 -3.91 14.55
C LEU A 76 -8.53 -4.53 13.19
N GLU A 77 -9.45 -3.94 12.45
CA GLU A 77 -9.76 -4.36 11.08
C GLU A 77 -8.58 -4.12 10.14
N ALA A 78 -7.94 -2.95 10.25
CA ALA A 78 -6.74 -2.60 9.50
C ALA A 78 -5.60 -3.61 9.74
N ALA A 79 -5.36 -4.02 10.99
CA ALA A 79 -4.34 -5.00 11.32
C ALA A 79 -4.57 -6.36 10.61
N GLU A 80 -5.81 -6.79 10.50
CA GLU A 80 -6.17 -8.01 9.76
C GLU A 80 -5.94 -7.85 8.25
N GLU A 81 -6.41 -6.74 7.69
CA GLU A 81 -6.26 -6.46 6.26
C GLU A 81 -4.81 -6.22 5.87
N VAL A 82 -4.02 -5.50 6.67
CA VAL A 82 -2.57 -5.34 6.47
C VAL A 82 -1.89 -6.71 6.35
N ALA A 83 -2.12 -7.61 7.31
CA ALA A 83 -1.55 -8.96 7.27
C ALA A 83 -1.95 -9.72 6.00
N ARG A 84 -3.17 -9.52 5.49
CA ARG A 84 -3.65 -10.08 4.23
C ARG A 84 -2.92 -9.47 3.02
N GLN A 85 -2.82 -8.15 2.97
CA GLN A 85 -2.18 -7.42 1.87
C GLN A 85 -0.67 -7.69 1.77
N LEU A 86 0.03 -7.83 2.90
CA LEU A 86 1.44 -8.22 2.91
C LEU A 86 1.68 -9.53 2.16
N ARG A 87 0.81 -10.52 2.35
CA ARG A 87 0.90 -11.81 1.66
C ARG A 87 0.47 -11.72 0.20
N LEU A 88 -0.64 -11.03 -0.10
CA LEU A 88 -1.20 -10.97 -1.45
C LEU A 88 -0.29 -10.19 -2.40
N ARG A 89 0.30 -9.09 -1.92
CA ARG A 89 1.18 -8.22 -2.72
C ARG A 89 2.65 -8.60 -2.62
N ASP A 90 3.01 -9.60 -1.81
CA ASP A 90 4.40 -9.97 -1.48
C ASP A 90 5.25 -8.79 -1.00
N LEU A 91 4.66 -7.90 -0.19
CA LEU A 91 5.38 -6.76 0.37
C LEU A 91 6.44 -7.22 1.37
N ALA A 92 7.64 -6.68 1.27
CA ALA A 92 8.79 -7.12 2.07
C ALA A 92 9.74 -5.96 2.40
N GLY A 93 10.71 -6.22 3.27
CA GLY A 93 11.64 -5.23 3.78
C GLY A 93 11.10 -4.54 5.03
N LEU A 94 11.48 -3.29 5.24
CA LEU A 94 10.96 -2.46 6.32
C LEU A 94 9.55 -1.98 5.97
N ILE A 95 8.64 -2.11 6.90
CA ILE A 95 7.24 -1.72 6.76
C ILE A 95 6.89 -0.85 7.95
N VAL A 96 6.34 0.34 7.67
CA VAL A 96 5.87 1.27 8.69
C VAL A 96 4.36 1.42 8.52
N ILE A 97 3.63 1.21 9.59
CA ILE A 97 2.16 1.31 9.62
C ILE A 97 1.80 2.49 10.51
N ASP A 98 1.07 3.44 9.96
CA ASP A 98 0.50 4.59 10.67
C ASP A 98 -0.92 4.25 11.07
N PHE A 99 -1.09 3.85 12.34
CA PHE A 99 -2.39 3.54 12.91
C PHE A 99 -3.07 4.84 13.38
N ILE A 100 -4.40 4.85 13.37
CA ILE A 100 -5.16 5.95 13.95
C ILE A 100 -4.79 6.09 15.43
N ASP A 101 -4.49 7.32 15.86
CA ASP A 101 -4.10 7.62 17.23
C ASP A 101 -5.14 7.14 18.23
N MET A 102 -4.65 6.53 19.31
CA MET A 102 -5.46 6.05 20.44
C MET A 102 -4.79 6.47 21.75
N ASP A 103 -5.58 7.05 22.64
CA ASP A 103 -5.09 7.55 23.93
C ASP A 103 -4.75 6.41 24.90
N GLU A 104 -5.48 5.29 24.81
CA GLU A 104 -5.35 4.19 25.74
C GLU A 104 -4.30 3.16 25.31
N ASN A 105 -3.27 2.98 26.12
CA ASN A 105 -2.24 1.96 25.89
C ASN A 105 -2.78 0.52 25.78
N ARG A 106 -3.93 0.21 26.39
CA ARG A 106 -4.57 -1.10 26.27
C ARG A 106 -5.05 -1.35 24.84
N ASN A 107 -5.54 -0.30 24.16
CA ASN A 107 -6.01 -0.36 22.78
C ASN A 107 -4.84 -0.60 21.83
N ASN A 108 -3.72 0.11 22.01
CA ASN A 108 -2.49 -0.12 21.25
C ASN A 108 -2.02 -1.58 21.37
N ARG A 109 -2.02 -2.15 22.60
CA ARG A 109 -1.66 -3.57 22.82
C ARG A 109 -2.63 -4.53 22.15
N ALA A 110 -3.93 -4.20 22.08
CA ALA A 110 -4.93 -5.03 21.40
C ALA A 110 -4.65 -5.08 19.89
N VAL A 111 -4.33 -3.94 19.25
CA VAL A 111 -3.97 -3.87 17.83
C VAL A 111 -2.67 -4.63 17.55
N GLU A 112 -1.63 -4.43 18.37
CA GLU A 112 -0.36 -5.18 18.27
C GLU A 112 -0.57 -6.69 18.33
N LYS A 113 -1.40 -7.14 19.29
CA LYS A 113 -1.73 -8.55 19.46
C LYS A 113 -2.48 -9.09 18.24
N LYS A 114 -3.50 -8.35 17.77
CA LYS A 114 -4.29 -8.74 16.58
C LYS A 114 -3.40 -8.89 15.36
N LEU A 115 -2.52 -7.93 15.07
CA LEU A 115 -1.60 -8.00 13.94
C LEU A 115 -0.67 -9.22 14.06
N LYS A 116 -0.05 -9.43 15.23
CA LYS A 116 0.81 -10.61 15.46
C LYS A 116 0.08 -11.93 15.27
N GLU A 117 -1.20 -12.01 15.67
CA GLU A 117 -2.03 -13.20 15.47
C GLU A 117 -2.32 -13.45 13.98
N CYS A 118 -2.67 -12.40 13.23
CA CYS A 118 -2.94 -12.50 11.79
C CYS A 118 -1.68 -12.85 10.97
N LEU A 119 -0.50 -12.49 11.45
CA LEU A 119 0.78 -12.78 10.80
C LEU A 119 1.30 -14.21 11.08
N LYS A 120 0.75 -14.95 12.06
CA LYS A 120 1.19 -16.34 12.36
C LYS A 120 1.09 -17.30 11.19
N THR A 121 0.18 -17.04 10.25
CA THR A 121 -0.03 -17.88 9.07
C THR A 121 0.89 -17.53 7.90
N ASP A 122 1.68 -16.46 8.03
CA ASP A 122 2.65 -16.07 7.00
C ASP A 122 3.87 -17.00 7.05
N ARG A 123 4.36 -17.40 5.88
CA ARG A 123 5.55 -18.26 5.74
C ARG A 123 6.86 -17.47 5.83
N ALA A 124 6.79 -16.13 5.63
CA ALA A 124 7.94 -15.28 5.71
C ALA A 124 8.38 -15.09 7.17
N ARG A 125 9.68 -14.88 7.38
CA ARG A 125 10.20 -14.47 8.69
C ARG A 125 9.82 -13.01 8.93
N ILE A 126 9.14 -12.75 10.05
CA ILE A 126 8.62 -11.43 10.39
C ILE A 126 9.08 -11.04 11.78
N GLN A 127 9.47 -9.77 11.93
CA GLN A 127 9.72 -9.12 13.22
C GLN A 127 8.74 -7.95 13.33
N VAL A 128 8.00 -7.87 14.45
CA VAL A 128 6.99 -6.84 14.69
C VAL A 128 7.35 -6.07 15.94
N GLY A 129 7.51 -4.77 15.82
CA GLY A 129 7.74 -3.84 16.92
C GLY A 129 6.50 -3.60 17.77
N ARG A 130 6.52 -2.50 18.50
CA ARG A 130 5.36 -1.95 19.24
C ARG A 130 4.90 -0.68 18.56
N ILE A 131 3.66 -0.29 18.82
CA ILE A 131 3.19 1.03 18.42
C ILE A 131 3.93 2.07 19.28
N SER A 132 4.59 3.01 18.61
CA SER A 132 5.30 4.11 19.25
C SER A 132 4.30 5.14 19.79
N HIS A 133 4.82 6.12 20.56
CA HIS A 133 4.00 7.26 21.01
C HIS A 133 3.58 8.22 19.87
N PHE A 134 4.06 7.99 18.65
CA PHE A 134 3.63 8.71 17.45
C PHE A 134 2.56 7.93 16.64
N GLY A 135 1.97 6.86 17.18
CA GLY A 135 1.01 6.02 16.44
C GLY A 135 1.65 5.05 15.45
N LEU A 136 2.97 5.13 15.21
CA LEU A 136 3.66 4.34 14.21
C LEU A 136 4.07 2.97 14.73
N MET A 137 3.81 1.94 13.93
CA MET A 137 4.36 0.59 14.14
C MET A 137 5.36 0.24 13.06
N GLU A 138 6.55 -0.17 13.49
CA GLU A 138 7.60 -0.67 12.61
C GLU A 138 7.60 -2.20 12.61
N MET A 139 7.76 -2.78 11.43
CA MET A 139 7.97 -4.22 11.28
C MET A 139 8.90 -4.52 10.11
N SER A 140 9.50 -5.70 10.12
CA SER A 140 10.25 -6.21 8.99
C SER A 140 9.69 -7.55 8.52
N ARG A 141 9.62 -7.74 7.21
CA ARG A 141 9.20 -8.98 6.58
C ARG A 141 10.24 -9.45 5.58
N GLN A 142 10.66 -10.69 5.70
CA GLN A 142 11.63 -11.30 4.79
C GLN A 142 11.08 -11.29 3.36
N ARG A 143 11.93 -10.89 2.41
CA ARG A 143 11.61 -10.95 0.98
C ARG A 143 11.65 -12.40 0.51
N MET A 144 10.50 -12.88 0.01
CA MET A 144 10.38 -14.22 -0.55
C MET A 144 10.50 -14.19 -2.08
N ARG A 145 9.95 -13.17 -2.71
CA ARG A 145 9.98 -12.90 -4.16
C ARG A 145 9.76 -11.41 -4.44
N ALA A 146 9.80 -11.01 -5.69
CA ALA A 146 9.44 -9.64 -6.09
C ALA A 146 7.97 -9.36 -5.75
N SER A 147 7.67 -8.12 -5.34
CA SER A 147 6.29 -7.71 -5.07
C SER A 147 5.45 -7.72 -6.35
N VAL A 148 4.13 -7.78 -6.19
CA VAL A 148 3.20 -7.71 -7.34
C VAL A 148 3.44 -6.46 -8.15
N LEU A 149 3.64 -5.31 -7.49
CA LEU A 149 3.90 -4.04 -8.16
C LEU A 149 5.20 -4.09 -8.99
N GLU A 150 6.29 -4.59 -8.41
CA GLU A 150 7.59 -4.70 -9.10
C GLU A 150 7.56 -5.65 -10.30
N SER A 151 6.73 -6.69 -10.24
CA SER A 151 6.63 -7.70 -11.30
C SER A 151 5.65 -7.33 -12.42
N THR A 152 4.72 -6.41 -12.18
CA THR A 152 3.63 -6.09 -13.12
C THR A 152 3.64 -4.66 -13.64
N MET A 153 4.38 -3.75 -12.97
CA MET A 153 4.38 -2.33 -13.28
C MET A 153 5.78 -1.86 -13.70
N SER A 154 5.83 -0.81 -14.51
CA SER A 154 7.06 -0.10 -14.87
C SER A 154 7.02 1.32 -14.35
N VAL A 155 8.20 1.90 -14.08
CA VAL A 155 8.31 3.29 -13.65
C VAL A 155 7.75 4.21 -14.73
N CYS A 156 6.91 5.17 -14.34
CA CYS A 156 6.32 6.13 -15.26
C CYS A 156 7.43 7.02 -15.88
N PRO A 157 7.59 7.07 -17.22
CA PRO A 157 8.63 7.88 -17.84
C PRO A 157 8.42 9.39 -17.70
N THR A 158 7.20 9.83 -17.37
CA THR A 158 6.87 11.26 -17.23
C THR A 158 7.27 11.80 -15.86
N CYS A 159 7.00 11.08 -14.78
CA CYS A 159 7.28 11.52 -13.41
C CYS A 159 8.39 10.74 -12.70
N ASN A 160 8.96 9.71 -13.35
CA ASN A 160 9.96 8.80 -12.74
C ASN A 160 9.56 8.26 -11.36
N GLY A 161 8.27 7.97 -11.18
CA GLY A 161 7.74 7.43 -9.92
C GLY A 161 7.42 8.47 -8.84
N THR A 162 7.63 9.77 -9.09
CA THR A 162 7.34 10.83 -8.10
C THR A 162 5.85 11.14 -7.95
N GLY A 163 5.02 10.79 -8.95
CA GLY A 163 3.59 11.13 -8.98
C GLY A 163 3.30 12.60 -9.33
N TYR A 164 4.34 13.43 -9.53
CA TYR A 164 4.21 14.87 -9.83
C TYR A 164 4.91 15.23 -11.12
N VAL A 165 4.33 16.19 -11.84
CA VAL A 165 4.94 16.82 -13.01
C VAL A 165 4.96 18.34 -12.81
N ARG A 166 5.88 19.03 -13.47
CA ARG A 166 5.95 20.50 -13.40
C ARG A 166 4.68 21.11 -13.95
N SER A 167 4.15 22.14 -13.27
CA SER A 167 3.03 22.93 -13.81
C SER A 167 3.44 23.66 -15.10
N PRO A 168 2.48 24.02 -15.97
CA PRO A 168 2.78 24.78 -17.18
C PRO A 168 3.56 26.08 -16.90
N GLN A 169 3.24 26.79 -15.82
CA GLN A 169 3.95 27.99 -15.39
C GLN A 169 5.41 27.70 -15.00
N ALA A 170 5.64 26.60 -14.26
CA ALA A 170 7.00 26.20 -13.88
C ALA A 170 7.83 25.78 -15.10
N VAL A 171 7.19 25.17 -16.11
CA VAL A 171 7.86 24.84 -17.39
C VAL A 171 8.22 26.09 -18.17
N ALA A 172 7.30 27.08 -18.27
CA ALA A 172 7.57 28.35 -18.94
C ALA A 172 8.73 29.11 -18.28
N LEU A 173 8.75 29.22 -16.96
CA LEU A 173 9.85 29.85 -16.23
C LEU A 173 11.18 29.10 -16.40
N HIS A 174 11.14 27.78 -16.45
CA HIS A 174 12.35 26.99 -16.70
C HIS A 174 12.92 27.25 -18.11
N LEU A 175 12.04 27.31 -19.11
CA LEU A 175 12.44 27.62 -20.50
C LEU A 175 13.05 29.04 -20.59
N LEU A 176 12.42 30.05 -19.98
CA LEU A 176 12.96 31.42 -19.97
C LEU A 176 14.36 31.46 -19.34
N ARG A 177 14.56 30.84 -18.17
CA ARG A 177 15.87 30.77 -17.52
C ARG A 177 16.92 30.03 -18.38
N SER A 178 16.51 28.96 -19.05
CA SER A 178 17.42 28.23 -19.95
C SER A 178 17.82 29.06 -21.17
N LEU A 179 16.88 29.86 -21.71
CA LEU A 179 17.16 30.79 -22.81
C LEU A 179 18.11 31.92 -22.35
N GLU A 180 17.85 32.55 -21.22
CA GLU A 180 18.74 33.56 -20.63
C GLU A 180 20.16 33.02 -20.44
N GLU A 181 20.30 31.81 -19.92
CA GLU A 181 21.60 31.17 -19.72
C GLU A 181 22.33 30.92 -21.06
N GLN A 182 21.60 30.42 -22.07
CA GLN A 182 22.17 30.20 -23.41
C GLN A 182 22.59 31.51 -24.09
N LEU A 183 21.77 32.56 -23.97
CA LEU A 183 22.11 33.88 -24.52
C LEU A 183 23.33 34.49 -23.82
N THR A 184 23.43 34.35 -22.50
CA THR A 184 24.58 34.84 -21.73
C THR A 184 25.88 34.09 -22.09
N ARG A 185 25.80 32.78 -22.31
CA ARG A 185 26.97 31.97 -22.73
C ARG A 185 27.41 32.23 -24.17
N ASN A 186 26.48 32.56 -25.07
CA ASN A 186 26.71 32.83 -26.46
C ASN A 186 26.62 34.33 -26.76
N SER A 187 27.57 35.11 -26.23
CA SER A 187 27.68 36.58 -26.44
C SER A 187 27.90 37.01 -27.89
N LYS A 188 27.75 36.11 -28.87
CA LYS A 188 27.86 36.40 -30.30
C LYS A 188 26.53 36.68 -31.02
N PHE A 189 25.40 36.62 -30.29
CA PHE A 189 24.11 37.05 -30.86
C PHE A 189 23.84 38.47 -30.38
N ASP A 190 24.25 39.45 -31.21
CA ASP A 190 23.68 40.79 -31.09
C ASP A 190 22.18 40.70 -31.35
N LEU A 191 21.38 41.25 -30.42
CA LEU A 191 19.94 41.45 -30.55
C LEU A 191 19.65 42.60 -31.51
#